data_a28f46c8cd1277be00525118d4adabb0
#
_entry.id   a28f46c8cd1277be00525118d4adabb0
#
_cell.length_a   1.000
_cell.length_b   1.000
_cell.length_c   1.000
_cell.angle_alpha   90.00
_cell.angle_beta   90.00
_cell.angle_gamma   90.00
#
_symmetry.space_group_name_H-M   'P 1'
#
loop_
_entity.id
_entity.type
_entity.pdbx_description
1 polymer ?
#
loop_
_entity_poly.entity_id
_entity_poly.type
_entity_poly.pdbx_seq_one_letter_code
_entity_poly.pdbx_strand_id
1 'polypeptide(L)'
;MLSNFCDNGLTDKNTIHSYLPVYEMLFAPKRLTATDILEIGIGPIPHQNGGSIRMWHSYFNNADIHACDIIHINDVHRCIVDVPRIHLYTSTDAYTYALTVNTFLMKNIQFDIVLDDGPHTLPSMVAFINLYLPLLKYDGILAIEDVQDITWINDLRAVTPDELKPFIEVYDRRSVKGRYDDIIFVINKYKRSLHLAV
;
A
#
# COMPACT_ATOMS: atom_id res chain seq x y z
N MET A 1 9.72 -11.83 11.18
CA MET A 1 9.41 -10.40 11.19
C MET A 1 9.59 -9.87 9.77
N LEU A 2 8.80 -8.87 9.38
CA LEU A 2 8.85 -8.23 8.06
C LEU A 2 10.25 -7.71 7.70
N SER A 3 10.96 -7.16 8.68
CA SER A 3 12.33 -6.67 8.50
C SER A 3 13.33 -7.70 7.97
N ASN A 4 13.06 -8.99 8.14
CA ASN A 4 13.93 -10.06 7.61
C ASN A 4 13.85 -10.20 6.08
N PHE A 5 12.86 -9.59 5.46
CA PHE A 5 12.61 -9.64 4.01
C PHE A 5 12.92 -8.31 3.31
N CYS A 6 13.30 -7.27 4.07
CA CYS A 6 13.56 -5.93 3.55
C CYS A 6 14.97 -5.83 2.97
N ASP A 7 15.07 -5.46 1.69
CA ASP A 7 16.32 -5.04 1.07
C ASP A 7 16.45 -3.52 1.14
N ASN A 8 17.23 -3.04 2.09
CA ASN A 8 17.47 -1.62 2.32
C ASN A 8 18.15 -0.88 1.15
N GLY A 9 18.63 -1.59 0.15
CA GLY A 9 19.20 -1.00 -1.07
C GLY A 9 18.16 -0.73 -2.15
N LEU A 10 16.96 -1.30 -2.01
CA LEU A 10 15.88 -1.23 -3.02
C LEU A 10 14.59 -0.61 -2.50
N THR A 11 14.49 -0.31 -1.20
CA THR A 11 13.35 0.39 -0.58
C THR A 11 13.82 1.28 0.57
N ASP A 12 13.17 2.39 0.75
CA ASP A 12 13.45 3.37 1.81
C ASP A 12 12.58 3.18 3.08
N LYS A 13 11.60 2.27 3.05
CA LYS A 13 10.63 2.04 4.14
C LYS A 13 11.26 1.71 5.51
N ASN A 14 12.55 1.32 5.52
CA ASN A 14 13.32 1.03 6.74
C ASN A 14 14.51 1.96 6.93
N THR A 15 15.06 2.54 5.86
CA THR A 15 16.27 3.38 5.89
C THR A 15 15.94 4.86 6.08
N ILE A 16 15.15 5.42 5.18
CA ILE A 16 14.69 6.83 5.22
C ILE A 16 13.49 6.94 6.16
N HIS A 17 12.50 6.07 5.97
CA HIS A 17 11.28 6.02 6.77
C HIS A 17 11.37 4.98 7.89
N SER A 18 10.42 5.02 8.83
CA SER A 18 10.34 4.11 9.98
C SER A 18 9.10 3.22 9.96
N TYR A 19 8.69 2.74 8.76
CA TYR A 19 7.39 2.11 8.53
C TYR A 19 7.31 0.64 8.91
N LEU A 20 8.42 -0.12 8.85
CA LEU A 20 8.36 -1.58 9.03
C LEU A 20 7.73 -2.05 10.34
N PRO A 21 7.95 -1.42 11.52
CA PRO A 21 7.26 -1.82 12.74
C PRO A 21 5.74 -1.64 12.67
N VAL A 22 5.28 -0.59 11.97
CA VAL A 22 3.84 -0.33 11.78
C VAL A 22 3.26 -1.39 10.84
N TYR A 23 3.91 -1.69 9.72
CA TYR A 23 3.46 -2.72 8.80
C TYR A 23 3.50 -4.12 9.38
N GLU A 24 4.51 -4.47 10.17
CA GLU A 24 4.52 -5.75 10.88
C GLU A 24 3.27 -5.89 11.77
N MET A 25 2.93 -4.84 12.53
CA MET A 25 1.77 -4.84 13.40
C MET A 25 0.45 -4.95 12.61
N LEU A 26 0.32 -4.18 11.51
CA LEU A 26 -0.90 -4.14 10.70
C LEU A 26 -1.10 -5.42 9.89
N PHE A 27 -0.03 -5.97 9.33
CA PHE A 27 -0.12 -7.00 8.30
C PHE A 27 0.14 -8.41 8.81
N ALA A 28 0.77 -8.59 9.99
CA ALA A 28 1.01 -9.90 10.56
C ALA A 28 -0.25 -10.78 10.68
N PRO A 29 -1.43 -10.25 11.06
CA PRO A 29 -2.66 -11.04 11.11
C PRO A 29 -3.09 -11.63 9.75
N LYS A 30 -2.72 -10.97 8.65
CA LYS A 30 -3.07 -11.39 7.29
C LYS A 30 -1.97 -12.19 6.57
N ARG A 31 -0.82 -12.36 7.21
CA ARG A 31 0.36 -12.97 6.58
C ARG A 31 0.13 -14.31 5.89
N LEU A 32 -0.69 -15.17 6.49
CA LEU A 32 -0.96 -16.52 5.97
C LEU A 32 -2.26 -16.62 5.16
N THR A 33 -3.13 -15.62 5.27
CA THR A 33 -4.48 -15.66 4.69
C THR A 33 -4.69 -14.70 3.52
N ALA A 34 -3.84 -13.67 3.40
CA ALA A 34 -3.92 -12.75 2.27
C ALA A 34 -3.70 -13.48 0.94
N THR A 35 -4.53 -13.15 -0.05
CA THR A 35 -4.47 -13.70 -1.40
C THR A 35 -4.10 -12.67 -2.45
N ASP A 36 -4.40 -11.39 -2.21
CA ASP A 36 -4.14 -10.30 -3.15
C ASP A 36 -3.72 -9.03 -2.41
N ILE A 37 -2.62 -8.45 -2.84
CA ILE A 37 -2.05 -7.22 -2.28
C ILE A 37 -1.72 -6.28 -3.43
N LEU A 38 -2.06 -5.01 -3.31
CA LEU A 38 -1.72 -3.97 -4.27
C LEU A 38 -0.85 -2.91 -3.62
N GLU A 39 0.23 -2.53 -4.30
CA GLU A 39 1.00 -1.32 -4.01
C GLU A 39 1.04 -0.42 -5.25
N ILE A 40 0.73 0.86 -5.05
CA ILE A 40 0.94 1.91 -6.03
C ILE A 40 2.28 2.56 -5.73
N GLY A 41 3.15 2.62 -6.74
CA GLY A 41 4.55 3.02 -6.59
C GLY A 41 5.48 1.81 -6.58
N ILE A 42 6.36 1.73 -7.58
CA ILE A 42 7.47 0.74 -7.64
C ILE A 42 8.75 1.44 -7.23
N GLY A 43 8.82 2.74 -7.50
CA GLY A 43 9.91 3.63 -7.12
C GLY A 43 10.55 4.37 -8.32
N PRO A 44 11.01 5.61 -8.10
CA PRO A 44 11.38 6.54 -9.17
C PRO A 44 12.78 6.32 -9.74
N ILE A 45 13.67 5.58 -9.05
CA ILE A 45 15.06 5.43 -9.48
C ILE A 45 15.20 4.19 -10.35
N PRO A 46 15.55 4.33 -11.64
CA PRO A 46 15.73 3.19 -12.55
C PRO A 46 16.68 2.15 -11.96
N HIS A 47 16.23 0.89 -11.98
CA HIS A 47 16.97 -0.29 -11.49
C HIS A 47 17.38 -0.25 -9.99
N GLN A 48 16.88 0.71 -9.21
CA GLN A 48 17.03 0.79 -7.75
C GLN A 48 15.65 0.96 -7.11
N ASN A 49 14.72 0.06 -7.44
CA ASN A 49 13.32 0.11 -7.05
C ASN A 49 12.74 -1.29 -6.83
N GLY A 50 11.47 -1.39 -6.46
CA GLY A 50 10.76 -2.65 -6.33
C GLY A 50 11.10 -3.45 -5.06
N GLY A 51 11.86 -2.88 -4.13
CA GLY A 51 12.26 -3.56 -2.90
C GLY A 51 11.08 -3.87 -1.98
N SER A 52 10.11 -2.97 -1.86
CA SER A 52 8.88 -3.20 -1.11
C SER A 52 8.04 -4.30 -1.74
N ILE A 53 7.87 -4.31 -3.06
CA ILE A 53 7.16 -5.35 -3.81
C ILE A 53 7.80 -6.72 -3.55
N ARG A 54 9.13 -6.81 -3.60
CA ARG A 54 9.88 -8.02 -3.29
C ARG A 54 9.70 -8.45 -1.84
N MET A 55 9.67 -7.50 -0.93
CA MET A 55 9.43 -7.74 0.50
C MET A 55 8.03 -8.33 0.72
N TRP A 56 6.99 -7.74 0.14
CA TRP A 56 5.62 -8.27 0.24
C TRP A 56 5.52 -9.67 -0.32
N HIS A 57 6.08 -9.92 -1.50
CA HIS A 57 6.11 -11.24 -2.14
C HIS A 57 6.72 -12.31 -1.22
N SER A 58 7.78 -11.97 -0.50
CA SER A 58 8.48 -12.89 0.40
C SER A 58 7.78 -13.04 1.75
N TYR A 59 7.08 -12.00 2.21
CA TYR A 59 6.37 -12.01 3.48
C TYR A 59 5.01 -12.71 3.39
N PHE A 60 4.27 -12.52 2.28
CA PHE A 60 2.95 -13.09 2.04
C PHE A 60 3.05 -14.26 1.06
N ASN A 61 3.37 -15.45 1.56
CA ASN A 61 3.68 -16.61 0.72
C ASN A 61 2.52 -17.08 -0.18
N ASN A 62 1.28 -16.72 0.16
CA ASN A 62 0.07 -17.16 -0.55
C ASN A 62 -0.56 -16.06 -1.41
N ALA A 63 -0.06 -14.82 -1.35
CA ALA A 63 -0.66 -13.70 -2.05
C ALA A 63 -0.04 -13.47 -3.44
N ASP A 64 -0.87 -13.08 -4.38
CA ASP A 64 -0.47 -12.37 -5.58
C ASP A 64 -0.19 -10.91 -5.22
N ILE A 65 0.95 -10.40 -5.69
CA ILE A 65 1.39 -9.03 -5.44
C ILE A 65 1.21 -8.22 -6.72
N HIS A 66 0.35 -7.24 -6.69
CA HIS A 66 0.08 -6.31 -7.78
C HIS A 66 0.84 -5.02 -7.52
N ALA A 67 1.58 -4.53 -8.51
CA ALA A 67 2.31 -3.28 -8.42
C ALA A 67 2.06 -2.41 -9.64
N CYS A 68 1.70 -1.14 -9.42
CA CYS A 68 1.37 -0.20 -10.49
C CYS A 68 2.28 1.03 -10.40
N ASP A 69 2.80 1.46 -11.56
CA ASP A 69 3.62 2.67 -11.65
C ASP A 69 3.56 3.27 -13.07
N ILE A 70 3.86 4.56 -13.17
CA ILE A 70 4.03 5.26 -14.46
C ILE A 70 5.36 4.95 -15.14
N ILE A 71 6.35 4.40 -14.43
CA ILE A 71 7.66 4.05 -15.00
C ILE A 71 7.53 2.96 -16.05
N HIS A 72 8.48 2.91 -16.98
CA HIS A 72 8.53 1.87 -17.99
C HIS A 72 9.09 0.56 -17.43
N ILE A 73 8.65 -0.58 -17.96
CA ILE A 73 9.10 -1.91 -17.51
C ILE A 73 10.63 -2.07 -17.55
N ASN A 74 11.31 -1.42 -18.50
CA ASN A 74 12.76 -1.47 -18.60
C ASN A 74 13.49 -0.76 -17.44
N ASP A 75 12.81 0.10 -16.70
CA ASP A 75 13.36 0.84 -15.56
C ASP A 75 13.12 0.09 -14.24
N VAL A 76 12.31 -0.98 -14.28
CA VAL A 76 12.02 -1.81 -13.11
C VAL A 76 13.21 -2.73 -12.80
N HIS A 77 13.55 -2.84 -11.52
CA HIS A 77 14.64 -3.74 -11.10
C HIS A 77 14.25 -5.20 -11.34
N ARG A 78 15.20 -5.96 -11.91
CA ARG A 78 15.01 -7.37 -12.31
C ARG A 78 14.57 -8.32 -11.18
N CYS A 79 14.68 -7.92 -9.91
CA CYS A 79 14.28 -8.77 -8.79
C CYS A 79 12.78 -9.00 -8.68
N ILE A 80 11.96 -8.22 -9.42
CA ILE A 80 10.51 -8.35 -9.45
C ILE A 80 9.94 -8.58 -10.86
N VAL A 81 10.78 -8.54 -11.90
CA VAL A 81 10.36 -8.81 -13.30
C VAL A 81 10.31 -10.31 -13.53
N ASP A 82 9.24 -10.80 -14.15
CA ASP A 82 8.98 -12.22 -14.45
C ASP A 82 9.01 -13.14 -13.21
N VAL A 83 8.72 -12.60 -12.03
CA VAL A 83 8.63 -13.37 -10.80
C VAL A 83 7.20 -13.90 -10.63
N PRO A 84 7.00 -15.20 -10.39
CA PRO A 84 5.66 -15.76 -10.14
C PRO A 84 4.95 -15.03 -9.01
N ARG A 85 3.63 -14.82 -9.14
CA ARG A 85 2.78 -14.07 -8.20
C ARG A 85 3.09 -12.57 -8.08
N ILE A 86 3.97 -12.00 -8.92
CA ILE A 86 4.15 -10.55 -9.05
C ILE A 86 3.54 -10.11 -10.37
N HIS A 87 2.60 -9.18 -10.31
CA HIS A 87 1.87 -8.62 -11.46
C HIS A 87 2.19 -7.15 -11.59
N LEU A 88 2.95 -6.79 -12.62
CA LEU A 88 3.40 -5.42 -12.85
C LEU A 88 2.50 -4.71 -13.86
N TYR A 89 2.01 -3.52 -13.51
CA TYR A 89 1.23 -2.61 -14.34
C TYR A 89 2.05 -1.33 -14.54
N THR A 90 3.04 -1.39 -15.42
CA THR A 90 3.95 -0.29 -15.73
C THR A 90 3.41 0.62 -16.80
N SER A 91 3.98 1.83 -16.97
CA SER A 91 3.51 2.87 -17.90
C SER A 91 2.01 3.18 -17.69
N THR A 92 1.55 3.13 -16.46
CA THR A 92 0.13 3.21 -16.12
C THR A 92 -0.08 4.17 -14.95
N ASP A 93 -0.97 5.15 -15.16
CA ASP A 93 -1.42 6.04 -14.09
C ASP A 93 -2.45 5.31 -13.22
N ALA A 94 -2.07 5.02 -11.99
CA ALA A 94 -2.89 4.31 -11.02
C ALA A 94 -4.10 5.12 -10.51
N TYR A 95 -4.08 6.44 -10.70
CA TYR A 95 -5.15 7.32 -10.20
C TYR A 95 -6.24 7.57 -11.24
N THR A 96 -6.32 6.69 -12.23
CA THR A 96 -7.36 6.73 -13.26
C THR A 96 -8.41 5.63 -13.08
N TYR A 97 -9.67 5.96 -13.28
CA TYR A 97 -10.77 5.00 -13.22
C TYR A 97 -10.61 3.84 -14.22
N ALA A 98 -9.95 4.09 -15.36
CA ALA A 98 -9.75 3.07 -16.37
C ALA A 98 -8.93 1.88 -15.87
N LEU A 99 -7.86 2.09 -15.10
CA LEU A 99 -7.08 1.01 -14.51
C LEU A 99 -7.91 0.18 -13.53
N THR A 100 -8.56 0.84 -12.57
CA THR A 100 -9.32 0.13 -11.52
C THR A 100 -10.43 -0.71 -12.12
N VAL A 101 -11.18 -0.18 -13.09
CA VAL A 101 -12.29 -0.90 -13.74
C VAL A 101 -11.78 -2.00 -14.65
N ASN A 102 -10.93 -1.67 -15.64
CA ASN A 102 -10.55 -2.60 -16.69
C ASN A 102 -9.62 -3.71 -16.19
N THR A 103 -8.89 -3.46 -15.12
CA THR A 103 -7.91 -4.45 -14.61
C THR A 103 -8.46 -5.21 -13.41
N PHE A 104 -9.02 -4.52 -12.42
CA PHE A 104 -9.37 -5.16 -11.15
C PHE A 104 -10.85 -5.49 -11.04
N LEU A 105 -11.75 -4.54 -11.27
CA LEU A 105 -13.19 -4.76 -11.16
C LEU A 105 -13.70 -5.79 -12.18
N MET A 106 -13.32 -5.68 -13.44
CA MET A 106 -13.75 -6.61 -14.48
C MET A 106 -13.21 -8.03 -14.27
N LYS A 107 -12.07 -8.17 -13.59
CA LYS A 107 -11.50 -9.48 -13.21
C LYS A 107 -11.98 -9.96 -11.84
N ASN A 108 -12.85 -9.19 -11.18
CA ASN A 108 -13.37 -9.47 -9.83
C ASN A 108 -12.25 -9.67 -8.79
N ILE A 109 -11.16 -8.90 -8.91
CA ILE A 109 -10.06 -8.92 -7.96
C ILE A 109 -10.42 -8.01 -6.78
N GLN A 110 -10.33 -8.54 -5.57
CA GLN A 110 -10.46 -7.81 -4.32
C GLN A 110 -9.20 -8.00 -3.48
N PHE A 111 -8.74 -6.93 -2.85
CA PHE A 111 -7.48 -6.90 -2.14
C PHE A 111 -7.63 -7.09 -0.63
N ASP A 112 -6.72 -7.82 -0.03
CA ASP A 112 -6.54 -7.87 1.42
C ASP A 112 -5.84 -6.62 1.93
N ILE A 113 -4.89 -6.10 1.15
CA ILE A 113 -4.11 -4.90 1.46
C ILE A 113 -3.98 -4.08 0.19
N VAL A 114 -4.22 -2.78 0.30
CA VAL A 114 -3.88 -1.79 -0.73
C VAL A 114 -3.00 -0.70 -0.11
N LEU A 115 -1.89 -0.37 -0.77
CA LEU A 115 -0.89 0.57 -0.31
C LEU A 115 -0.65 1.66 -1.34
N ASP A 116 -0.67 2.92 -0.93
CA ASP A 116 -0.30 4.08 -1.75
C ASP A 116 1.07 4.59 -1.34
N ASP A 117 2.05 4.39 -2.21
CA ASP A 117 3.42 4.89 -2.16
C ASP A 117 3.73 5.64 -3.48
N GLY A 118 2.79 6.46 -3.91
CA GLY A 118 2.82 7.13 -5.22
C GLY A 118 3.38 8.55 -5.17
N PRO A 119 2.71 9.56 -5.77
CA PRO A 119 3.26 10.91 -5.89
C PRO A 119 3.14 11.77 -4.62
N HIS A 120 2.60 11.26 -3.54
CA HIS A 120 2.48 11.88 -2.21
C HIS A 120 1.82 13.27 -2.23
N THR A 121 0.76 13.43 -3.02
CA THR A 121 -0.05 14.65 -3.07
C THR A 121 -1.43 14.42 -2.48
N LEU A 122 -2.03 15.43 -1.84
CA LEU A 122 -3.38 15.31 -1.31
C LEU A 122 -4.40 14.86 -2.39
N PRO A 123 -4.39 15.40 -3.62
CA PRO A 123 -5.31 14.92 -4.66
C PRO A 123 -5.12 13.45 -5.02
N SER A 124 -3.88 12.93 -5.10
CA SER A 124 -3.65 11.51 -5.38
C SER A 124 -4.12 10.61 -4.24
N MET A 125 -3.87 10.98 -2.98
CA MET A 125 -4.32 10.25 -1.80
C MET A 125 -5.86 10.20 -1.72
N VAL A 126 -6.54 11.30 -2.02
CA VAL A 126 -8.01 11.34 -2.12
C VAL A 126 -8.52 10.45 -3.25
N ALA A 127 -7.89 10.51 -4.43
CA ALA A 127 -8.23 9.65 -5.56
C ALA A 127 -8.00 8.17 -5.20
N PHE A 128 -6.92 7.84 -4.51
CA PHE A 128 -6.63 6.48 -4.05
C PHE A 128 -7.74 5.92 -3.15
N ILE A 129 -8.18 6.66 -2.15
CA ILE A 129 -9.32 6.23 -1.31
C ILE A 129 -10.54 5.95 -2.16
N ASN A 130 -10.94 6.89 -3.05
CA ASN A 130 -12.13 6.77 -3.85
C ASN A 130 -12.09 5.59 -4.84
N LEU A 131 -10.92 5.30 -5.43
CA LEU A 131 -10.76 4.26 -6.43
C LEU A 131 -10.54 2.87 -5.84
N TYR A 132 -9.77 2.76 -4.76
CA TYR A 132 -9.32 1.46 -4.27
C TYR A 132 -10.06 0.96 -3.03
N LEU A 133 -10.70 1.83 -2.25
CA LEU A 133 -11.53 1.40 -1.12
C LEU A 133 -12.67 0.45 -1.53
N PRO A 134 -13.36 0.63 -2.69
CA PRO A 134 -14.34 -0.33 -3.19
C PRO A 134 -13.79 -1.70 -3.57
N LEU A 135 -12.48 -1.79 -3.88
CA LEU A 135 -11.79 -3.03 -4.22
C LEU A 135 -11.24 -3.76 -2.99
N LEU A 136 -11.34 -3.15 -1.82
CA LEU A 136 -10.84 -3.72 -0.58
C LEU A 136 -11.81 -4.75 -0.02
N LYS A 137 -11.33 -5.94 0.32
CA LYS A 137 -12.11 -7.00 1.00
C LYS A 137 -12.78 -6.46 2.26
N TYR A 138 -13.79 -7.20 2.76
CA TYR A 138 -14.56 -6.81 3.95
C TYR A 138 -13.67 -6.49 5.16
N ASP A 139 -12.61 -7.25 5.37
CA ASP A 139 -11.62 -7.14 6.44
C ASP A 139 -10.26 -6.64 5.95
N GLY A 140 -10.22 -5.99 4.79
CA GLY A 140 -8.98 -5.50 4.19
C GLY A 140 -8.41 -4.27 4.88
N ILE A 141 -7.18 -3.91 4.52
CA ILE A 141 -6.43 -2.75 5.05
C ILE A 141 -6.01 -1.86 3.89
N LEU A 142 -6.38 -0.58 3.96
CA LEU A 142 -5.88 0.47 3.06
C LEU A 142 -4.89 1.32 3.83
N ALA A 143 -3.70 1.55 3.26
CA ALA A 143 -2.67 2.39 3.85
C ALA A 143 -2.15 3.41 2.82
N ILE A 144 -1.87 4.62 3.27
CA ILE A 144 -1.28 5.72 2.49
C ILE A 144 -0.03 6.17 3.23
N GLU A 145 1.11 6.09 2.56
CA GLU A 145 2.41 6.54 3.08
C GLU A 145 2.65 8.03 2.81
N ASP A 146 3.66 8.58 3.48
CA ASP A 146 4.24 9.88 3.19
C ASP A 146 3.23 11.03 3.13
N VAL A 147 2.31 11.06 4.12
CA VAL A 147 1.38 12.18 4.27
C VAL A 147 2.18 13.42 4.66
N GLN A 148 2.37 14.34 3.70
CA GLN A 148 3.31 15.45 3.83
C GLN A 148 2.87 16.54 4.80
N ASP A 149 1.58 16.64 5.09
CA ASP A 149 1.03 17.58 6.09
C ASP A 149 0.01 16.85 6.97
N ILE A 150 0.20 16.94 8.29
CA ILE A 150 -0.69 16.30 9.27
C ILE A 150 -2.14 16.83 9.16
N THR A 151 -2.34 18.02 8.63
CA THR A 151 -3.69 18.59 8.44
C THR A 151 -4.48 17.87 7.36
N TRP A 152 -3.80 17.22 6.37
CA TRP A 152 -4.44 16.42 5.32
C TRP A 152 -5.20 15.21 5.87
N ILE A 153 -4.89 14.77 7.08
CA ILE A 153 -5.65 13.73 7.77
C ILE A 153 -7.15 14.08 7.86
N ASN A 154 -7.48 15.35 8.01
CA ASN A 154 -8.88 15.80 8.06
C ASN A 154 -9.55 15.63 6.68
N ASP A 155 -8.85 15.93 5.59
CA ASP A 155 -9.35 15.79 4.23
C ASP A 155 -9.53 14.31 3.86
N LEU A 156 -8.54 13.46 4.20
CA LEU A 156 -8.61 12.01 3.99
C LEU A 156 -9.74 11.38 4.81
N ARG A 157 -9.95 11.86 6.04
CA ARG A 157 -11.09 11.46 6.87
C ARG A 157 -12.43 11.92 6.28
N ALA A 158 -12.48 13.12 5.69
CA ALA A 158 -13.71 13.67 5.12
C ALA A 158 -14.21 12.84 3.92
N VAL A 159 -13.30 12.31 3.08
CA VAL A 159 -13.66 11.47 1.92
C VAL A 159 -13.86 9.99 2.27
N THR A 160 -13.49 9.59 3.48
CA THR A 160 -13.75 8.22 3.96
C THR A 160 -15.23 8.08 4.33
N PRO A 161 -15.94 7.00 3.89
CA PRO A 161 -17.32 6.73 4.29
C PRO A 161 -17.51 6.72 5.81
N ASP A 162 -18.64 7.27 6.29
CA ASP A 162 -18.87 7.47 7.72
C ASP A 162 -18.77 6.17 8.54
N GLU A 163 -19.25 5.06 7.99
CA GLU A 163 -19.18 3.74 8.61
C GLU A 163 -17.76 3.18 8.74
N LEU A 164 -16.80 3.75 8.01
CA LEU A 164 -15.38 3.35 8.07
C LEU A 164 -14.53 4.31 8.89
N LYS A 165 -15.01 5.50 9.21
CA LYS A 165 -14.27 6.49 10.02
C LYS A 165 -13.81 5.96 11.39
N PRO A 166 -14.56 5.08 12.10
CA PRO A 166 -14.09 4.47 13.34
C PRO A 166 -12.87 3.55 13.18
N PHE A 167 -12.57 3.11 11.98
CA PHE A 167 -11.44 2.23 11.66
C PHE A 167 -10.23 2.98 11.09
N ILE A 168 -10.26 4.31 11.10
CA ILE A 168 -9.12 5.14 10.71
C ILE A 168 -8.09 5.14 11.84
N GLU A 169 -6.85 4.85 11.46
CA GLU A 169 -5.67 4.93 12.30
C GLU A 169 -4.65 5.86 11.65
N VAL A 170 -3.92 6.62 12.46
CA VAL A 170 -2.86 7.50 11.97
C VAL A 170 -1.60 7.20 12.75
N TYR A 171 -0.53 6.91 12.04
CA TYR A 171 0.77 6.63 12.62
C TYR A 171 1.73 7.77 12.30
N ASP A 172 1.84 8.72 13.21
CA ASP A 172 2.81 9.81 13.13
C ASP A 172 4.17 9.31 13.64
N ARG A 173 5.08 9.08 12.70
CA ARG A 173 6.42 8.56 12.95
C ARG A 173 7.50 9.63 12.82
N ARG A 174 7.13 10.90 12.61
CA ARG A 174 8.04 12.02 12.36
C ARG A 174 9.13 12.17 13.42
N SER A 175 8.84 11.83 14.66
CA SER A 175 9.82 11.91 15.77
C SER A 175 10.89 10.81 15.73
N VAL A 176 10.70 9.73 14.96
CA VAL A 176 11.60 8.56 14.96
C VAL A 176 12.87 8.83 14.17
N LYS A 177 12.74 9.42 12.97
CA LYS A 177 13.86 9.74 12.08
C LYS A 177 13.95 11.22 11.70
N GLY A 178 13.08 12.06 12.24
CA GLY A 178 13.07 13.50 11.96
C GLY A 178 12.55 13.87 10.57
N ARG A 179 11.83 12.97 9.90
CA ARG A 179 11.22 13.20 8.59
C ARG A 179 9.86 13.86 8.76
N TYR A 180 9.58 14.94 8.02
CA TYR A 180 8.33 15.71 8.12
C TYR A 180 7.11 14.94 7.56
N ASP A 181 7.36 14.02 6.64
CA ASP A 181 6.39 13.21 5.89
C ASP A 181 6.24 11.77 6.44
N ASP A 182 6.92 11.41 7.52
CA ASP A 182 6.88 10.07 8.11
C ASP A 182 5.53 9.83 8.85
N ILE A 183 4.42 9.93 8.09
CA ILE A 183 3.04 9.79 8.57
C ILE A 183 2.32 8.79 7.67
N ILE A 184 1.66 7.78 8.28
CA ILE A 184 0.84 6.81 7.57
C ILE A 184 -0.62 7.01 7.97
N PHE A 185 -1.51 7.17 6.97
CA PHE A 185 -2.95 7.11 7.15
C PHE A 185 -3.45 5.71 6.81
N VAL A 186 -4.28 5.12 7.66
CA VAL A 186 -4.78 3.75 7.49
C VAL A 186 -6.29 3.68 7.68
N ILE A 187 -6.97 2.91 6.82
CA ILE A 187 -8.34 2.44 7.05
C ILE A 187 -8.24 0.93 7.30
N ASN A 188 -8.33 0.52 8.57
CA ASN A 188 -8.12 -0.85 9.02
C ASN A 188 -9.45 -1.59 9.23
N LYS A 189 -10.03 -2.12 8.14
CA LYS A 189 -11.29 -2.88 8.21
C LYS A 189 -11.13 -4.23 8.91
N TYR A 190 -9.92 -4.76 9.09
CA TYR A 190 -9.67 -5.99 9.83
C TYR A 190 -10.20 -5.91 11.26
N LYS A 191 -10.17 -4.73 11.88
CA LYS A 191 -10.75 -4.50 13.21
C LYS A 191 -12.26 -4.70 13.27
N ARG A 192 -12.99 -4.61 12.14
CA ARG A 192 -14.43 -4.97 12.11
C ARG A 192 -14.66 -6.43 12.46
N SER A 193 -13.81 -7.31 11.95
CA SER A 193 -13.96 -8.76 12.19
C SER A 193 -13.73 -9.14 13.64
N LEU A 194 -12.91 -8.37 14.37
CA LEU A 194 -12.66 -8.59 15.79
C LEU A 194 -13.85 -8.20 16.66
N HIS A 195 -14.66 -7.22 16.24
CA HIS A 195 -15.88 -6.79 16.98
C HIS A 195 -17.08 -7.71 16.76
N LEU A 196 -17.07 -8.56 15.72
CA LEU A 196 -18.15 -9.52 15.45
C LEU A 196 -17.89 -10.90 16.06
N ALA A 197 -16.69 -11.13 16.60
CA ALA A 197 -16.28 -12.39 17.23
C ALA A 197 -16.48 -12.42 18.75
N VAL A 198 -17.09 -11.37 19.34
CA VAL A 198 -17.48 -11.23 20.75
C VAL A 198 -19.00 -11.23 20.83
#